data_de422a7062a9b49d905f142c97f79a86
#
_entry.id   de422a7062a9b49d905f142c97f79a86
#
_cell.length_a   1.000
_cell.length_b   1.000
_cell.length_c   1.000
_cell.angle_alpha   90.00
_cell.angle_beta   90.00
_cell.angle_gamma   90.00
#
_symmetry.space_group_name_H-M   'P 1'
#
loop_
_entity.id
_entity.type
_entity.pdbx_description
1 polymer ?
#
loop_
_entity_poly.entity_id
_entity_poly.type
_entity_poly.pdbx_seq_one_letter_code
_entity_poly.pdbx_strand_id
1 'polypeptide(L)'
;MLDYNADKYSLTVKYDNILSCYDAAFEKILDGLMTKKPANGEVYIWMLYNMGYVVQTPSMAFAIDVYHYRAAELEPYIDFYASTHIHSDHKSEALMELMYDKGKPVITNFYEPEKNYEYYSTETKDYKIKNCTLHTFITRHNNSSTNVPVTVFQIDCGGDTGNFVMMHSGDSNFIASEYSVTQPIDVYIPRYAQSPLHENNIIGKVCEPDYVLLSHILELGHKDISESR
;
A
#
# COMPACT_ATOMS: atom_id res chain seq x y z
N MET A 1 -17.61 4.67 9.53
CA MET A 1 -17.45 4.94 8.08
C MET A 1 -17.39 6.47 7.92
N LEU A 2 -16.23 7.03 7.63
CA LEU A 2 -16.08 8.47 7.37
C LEU A 2 -16.73 8.74 6.02
N ASP A 3 -17.81 9.54 6.04
CA ASP A 3 -18.58 9.89 4.85
C ASP A 3 -17.75 10.88 4.02
N TYR A 4 -17.25 10.43 2.88
CA TYR A 4 -16.31 11.12 2.00
C TYR A 4 -16.96 12.26 1.18
N ASN A 5 -17.63 13.17 1.85
CA ASN A 5 -17.99 14.45 1.24
C ASN A 5 -16.83 15.43 1.48
N ALA A 6 -16.06 15.76 0.44
CA ALA A 6 -14.84 16.55 0.53
C ALA A 6 -15.02 17.89 1.27
N ASP A 7 -16.16 18.55 1.09
CA ASP A 7 -16.46 19.83 1.77
C ASP A 7 -16.73 19.65 3.27
N LYS A 8 -17.42 18.58 3.63
CA LYS A 8 -17.71 18.23 5.02
C LYS A 8 -16.45 17.72 5.73
N TYR A 9 -15.60 17.01 5.01
CA TYR A 9 -14.34 16.48 5.53
C TYR A 9 -13.34 17.61 5.81
N SER A 10 -13.19 18.58 4.92
CA SER A 10 -12.26 19.71 5.13
C SER A 10 -12.61 20.54 6.37
N LEU A 11 -13.90 20.70 6.67
CA LEU A 11 -14.37 21.34 7.90
C LEU A 11 -14.11 20.48 9.13
N THR A 12 -14.27 19.16 9.03
CA THR A 12 -14.02 18.23 10.14
C THR A 12 -12.54 18.12 10.45
N VAL A 13 -11.67 18.02 9.43
CA VAL A 13 -10.21 17.98 9.57
C VAL A 13 -9.67 19.17 10.35
N LYS A 14 -10.21 20.36 10.13
CA LYS A 14 -9.78 21.58 10.80
C LYS A 14 -9.96 21.57 12.33
N TYR A 15 -10.92 20.79 12.81
CA TYR A 15 -11.30 20.73 14.24
C TYR A 15 -11.00 19.40 14.91
N ASP A 16 -10.53 18.40 14.15
CA ASP A 16 -10.16 17.09 14.68
C ASP A 16 -8.63 16.95 14.64
N ASN A 17 -8.02 16.79 15.80
CA ASN A 17 -6.57 16.72 15.94
C ASN A 17 -5.94 15.52 15.22
N ILE A 18 -6.65 14.38 15.16
CA ILE A 18 -6.14 13.17 14.51
C ILE A 18 -6.21 13.35 12.99
N LEU A 19 -7.33 13.82 12.48
CA LEU A 19 -7.51 14.08 11.05
C LEU A 19 -6.57 15.20 10.56
N SER A 20 -6.31 16.22 11.37
CA SER A 20 -5.35 17.27 10.99
C SER A 20 -3.90 16.75 10.95
N CYS A 21 -3.52 15.82 11.83
CA CYS A 21 -2.23 15.14 11.74
C CYS A 21 -2.12 14.27 10.51
N TYR A 22 -3.21 13.60 10.14
CA TYR A 22 -3.28 12.77 8.94
C TYR A 22 -3.16 13.60 7.66
N ASP A 23 -3.86 14.73 7.59
CA ASP A 23 -3.74 15.68 6.48
C ASP A 23 -2.33 16.30 6.40
N ALA A 24 -1.74 16.67 7.54
CA ALA A 24 -0.36 17.15 7.60
C ALA A 24 0.68 16.10 7.17
N ALA A 25 0.41 14.82 7.42
CA ALA A 25 1.25 13.73 6.92
C ALA A 25 1.17 13.63 5.40
N PHE A 26 -0.02 13.78 4.82
CA PHE A 26 -0.21 13.82 3.38
C PHE A 26 0.50 15.00 2.72
N GLU A 27 0.41 16.20 3.32
CA GLU A 27 1.16 17.38 2.85
C GLU A 27 2.69 17.15 2.83
N LYS A 28 3.23 16.48 3.84
CA LYS A 28 4.66 16.13 3.88
C LYS A 28 5.05 15.16 2.76
N ILE A 29 4.15 14.26 2.37
CA ILE A 29 4.38 13.36 1.24
C ILE A 29 4.41 14.14 -0.06
N LEU A 30 3.42 15.00 -0.30
CA LEU A 30 3.39 15.84 -1.50
C LEU A 30 4.63 16.76 -1.59
N ASP A 31 4.98 17.44 -0.50
CA ASP A 31 6.20 18.25 -0.45
C ASP A 31 7.44 17.40 -0.74
N GLY A 32 7.53 16.21 -0.14
CA GLY A 32 8.62 15.28 -0.38
C GLY A 32 8.74 14.89 -1.85
N LEU A 33 7.65 14.51 -2.49
CA LEU A 33 7.62 14.16 -3.92
C LEU A 33 8.03 15.32 -4.82
N MET A 34 7.64 16.55 -4.46
CA MET A 34 7.97 17.76 -5.24
C MET A 34 9.40 18.25 -5.05
N THR A 35 9.92 18.15 -3.83
CA THR A 35 11.17 18.86 -3.46
C THR A 35 12.37 17.94 -3.24
N LYS A 36 12.14 16.64 -2.99
CA LYS A 36 13.19 15.67 -2.73
C LYS A 36 13.34 14.72 -3.91
N LYS A 37 14.58 14.28 -4.12
CA LYS A 37 14.89 13.22 -5.07
C LYS A 37 15.92 12.29 -4.41
N PRO A 38 15.60 11.00 -4.24
CA PRO A 38 16.58 10.04 -3.75
C PRO A 38 17.82 10.00 -4.64
N ALA A 39 18.99 9.88 -4.04
CA ALA A 39 20.21 9.58 -4.77
C ALA A 39 20.24 8.09 -5.15
N ASN A 40 21.16 7.70 -6.05
CA ASN A 40 21.36 6.30 -6.38
C ASN A 40 21.69 5.52 -5.09
N GLY A 41 21.00 4.40 -4.88
CA GLY A 41 21.10 3.57 -3.68
C GLY A 41 20.17 4.01 -2.53
N GLU A 42 19.37 5.05 -2.71
CA GLU A 42 18.40 5.52 -1.72
C GLU A 42 16.97 5.25 -2.16
N VAL A 43 16.09 4.98 -1.18
CA VAL A 43 14.64 4.88 -1.35
C VAL A 43 13.97 5.65 -0.23
N TYR A 44 13.03 6.53 -0.58
CA TYR A 44 12.19 7.21 0.39
C TYR A 44 10.86 6.48 0.50
N ILE A 45 10.48 6.13 1.74
CA ILE A 45 9.24 5.45 2.07
C ILE A 45 8.47 6.32 3.05
N TRP A 46 7.28 6.77 2.65
CA TRP A 46 6.36 7.49 3.52
C TRP A 46 5.19 6.58 3.85
N MET A 47 4.97 6.39 5.14
CA MET A 47 3.77 5.76 5.65
C MET A 47 2.67 6.80 5.80
N LEU A 48 1.51 6.51 5.27
CA LEU A 48 0.27 7.21 5.52
C LEU A 48 -0.61 6.33 6.43
N TYR A 49 -1.83 6.78 6.72
CA TYR A 49 -2.73 6.03 7.56
C TYR A 49 -3.00 4.61 7.04
N ASN A 50 -3.13 3.71 7.98
CA ASN A 50 -3.45 2.29 7.89
C ASN A 50 -2.39 1.49 7.16
N MET A 51 -2.61 1.14 5.91
CA MET A 51 -1.68 0.40 5.06
C MET A 51 -1.18 1.24 3.88
N GLY A 52 -1.45 2.55 3.87
CA GLY A 52 -1.05 3.44 2.79
C GLY A 52 0.44 3.75 2.80
N TYR A 53 1.10 3.54 1.67
CA TYR A 53 2.51 3.88 1.47
C TYR A 53 2.72 4.61 0.16
N VAL A 54 3.61 5.59 0.19
CA VAL A 54 4.17 6.22 -1.00
C VAL A 54 5.67 5.98 -1.00
N VAL A 55 6.18 5.52 -2.12
CA VAL A 55 7.60 5.16 -2.28
C VAL A 55 8.18 5.96 -3.43
N GLN A 56 9.35 6.54 -3.23
CA GLN A 56 10.10 7.26 -4.25
C GLN A 56 11.51 6.68 -4.36
N THR A 57 11.90 6.38 -5.59
CA THR A 57 13.22 5.93 -5.99
C THR A 57 13.92 7.02 -6.84
N PRO A 58 15.18 6.87 -7.22
CA PRO A 58 15.84 7.82 -8.12
C PRO A 58 15.13 8.03 -9.46
N SER A 59 14.44 7.02 -9.98
CA SER A 59 13.84 7.02 -11.33
C SER A 59 12.32 7.04 -11.37
N MET A 60 11.64 6.78 -10.25
CA MET A 60 10.17 6.70 -10.24
C MET A 60 9.59 6.85 -8.83
N ALA A 61 8.27 7.04 -8.77
CA ALA A 61 7.52 6.94 -7.53
C ALA A 61 6.22 6.15 -7.72
N PHE A 62 5.71 5.56 -6.66
CA PHE A 62 4.46 4.80 -6.66
C PHE A 62 3.75 4.85 -5.31
N ALA A 63 2.48 4.49 -5.31
CA ALA A 63 1.69 4.42 -4.09
C ALA A 63 0.99 3.06 -3.96
N ILE A 64 0.83 2.59 -2.70
CA ILE A 64 0.16 1.33 -2.37
C ILE A 64 -0.86 1.62 -1.26
N ASP A 65 -2.08 1.08 -1.38
CA ASP A 65 -3.16 1.11 -0.37
C ASP A 65 -3.43 2.50 0.22
N VAL A 66 -3.17 3.57 -0.53
CA VAL A 66 -3.40 4.94 -0.02
C VAL A 66 -4.90 5.19 0.10
N TYR A 67 -5.32 5.49 1.32
CA TYR A 67 -6.67 5.89 1.68
C TYR A 67 -6.65 7.31 2.23
N HIS A 68 -6.90 8.30 1.38
CA HIS A 68 -6.96 9.71 1.76
C HIS A 68 -7.90 10.46 0.82
N TYR A 69 -8.67 11.42 1.34
CA TYR A 69 -9.64 12.18 0.53
C TYR A 69 -8.98 13.01 -0.58
N ARG A 70 -7.69 13.36 -0.43
CA ARG A 70 -6.87 14.06 -1.42
C ARG A 70 -5.95 13.13 -2.21
N ALA A 71 -6.12 11.81 -2.13
CA ALA A 71 -5.19 10.86 -2.75
C ALA A 71 -5.00 11.10 -4.26
N ALA A 72 -6.02 11.62 -4.96
CA ALA A 72 -5.93 11.99 -6.38
C ALA A 72 -4.82 13.01 -6.68
N GLU A 73 -4.41 13.83 -5.70
CA GLU A 73 -3.31 14.79 -5.87
C GLU A 73 -1.93 14.12 -6.01
N LEU A 74 -1.82 12.83 -5.72
CA LEU A 74 -0.59 12.06 -5.95
C LEU A 74 -0.37 11.75 -7.44
N GLU A 75 -1.42 11.73 -8.27
CA GLU A 75 -1.34 11.27 -9.67
C GLU A 75 -0.19 11.92 -10.46
N PRO A 76 0.06 13.23 -10.43
CA PRO A 76 1.12 13.83 -11.23
C PRO A 76 2.53 13.35 -10.86
N TYR A 77 2.70 12.82 -9.65
CA TYR A 77 4.00 12.50 -9.06
C TYR A 77 4.31 11.01 -9.05
N ILE A 78 3.32 10.14 -9.24
CA ILE A 78 3.50 8.69 -9.19
C ILE A 78 3.35 8.06 -10.57
N ASP A 79 4.06 6.97 -10.79
CA ASP A 79 4.09 6.24 -12.06
C ASP A 79 3.09 5.08 -12.10
N PHE A 80 2.75 4.51 -10.95
CA PHE A 80 1.69 3.52 -10.80
C PHE A 80 1.06 3.58 -9.41
N TYR A 81 -0.14 3.04 -9.31
CA TYR A 81 -0.85 2.79 -8.07
C TYR A 81 -1.15 1.31 -7.90
N ALA A 82 -0.99 0.78 -6.70
CA ALA A 82 -1.35 -0.59 -6.36
C ALA A 82 -2.33 -0.62 -5.19
N SER A 83 -3.28 -1.55 -5.21
CA SER A 83 -4.17 -1.78 -4.07
C SER A 83 -4.34 -3.28 -3.83
N THR A 84 -4.16 -3.69 -2.57
CA THR A 84 -4.11 -5.10 -2.20
C THR A 84 -5.47 -5.78 -2.29
N HIS A 85 -6.55 -5.08 -1.96
CA HIS A 85 -7.91 -5.63 -2.00
C HIS A 85 -8.99 -4.53 -1.94
N ILE A 86 -10.26 -4.95 -2.08
CA ILE A 86 -11.41 -4.06 -2.31
C ILE A 86 -11.86 -3.23 -1.09
N HIS A 87 -11.39 -3.50 0.13
CA HIS A 87 -11.84 -2.77 1.31
C HIS A 87 -11.52 -1.28 1.22
N SER A 88 -12.42 -0.45 1.77
CA SER A 88 -12.38 1.00 1.58
C SER A 88 -11.13 1.68 2.16
N ASP A 89 -10.54 1.11 3.19
CA ASP A 89 -9.35 1.61 3.86
C ASP A 89 -8.03 1.23 3.16
N HIS A 90 -8.11 0.50 2.02
CA HIS A 90 -6.97 0.10 1.18
C HIS A 90 -7.03 0.70 -0.24
N LYS A 91 -7.99 1.57 -0.53
CA LYS A 91 -8.15 2.11 -1.88
C LYS A 91 -8.57 3.57 -1.88
N SER A 92 -8.26 4.25 -2.96
CA SER A 92 -8.84 5.53 -3.34
C SER A 92 -9.41 5.42 -4.75
N GLU A 93 -10.74 5.40 -4.87
CA GLU A 93 -11.40 5.32 -6.17
C GLU A 93 -11.03 6.52 -7.05
N ALA A 94 -11.03 7.73 -6.49
CA ALA A 94 -10.66 8.94 -7.23
C ALA A 94 -9.22 8.89 -7.78
N LEU A 95 -8.25 8.33 -7.02
CA LEU A 95 -6.90 8.15 -7.53
C LEU A 95 -6.84 7.08 -8.61
N MET A 96 -7.54 5.94 -8.42
CA MET A 96 -7.57 4.85 -9.39
C MET A 96 -8.14 5.29 -10.73
N GLU A 97 -9.27 5.99 -10.72
CA GLU A 97 -9.92 6.53 -11.92
C GLU A 97 -8.99 7.52 -12.63
N LEU A 98 -8.40 8.46 -11.90
CA LEU A 98 -7.50 9.46 -12.48
C LEU A 98 -6.22 8.83 -13.07
N MET A 99 -5.61 7.85 -12.38
CA MET A 99 -4.45 7.10 -12.89
C MET A 99 -4.82 6.38 -14.20
N TYR A 100 -5.97 5.70 -14.22
CA TYR A 100 -6.46 5.01 -15.40
C TYR A 100 -6.70 5.99 -16.57
N ASP A 101 -7.37 7.11 -16.33
CA ASP A 101 -7.64 8.14 -17.36
C ASP A 101 -6.36 8.74 -17.93
N LYS A 102 -5.28 8.76 -17.17
CA LYS A 102 -3.93 9.20 -17.60
C LYS A 102 -3.11 8.08 -18.25
N GLY A 103 -3.66 6.87 -18.39
CA GLY A 103 -2.96 5.72 -18.94
C GLY A 103 -1.83 5.20 -18.06
N LYS A 104 -1.88 5.47 -16.75
CA LYS A 104 -0.92 4.95 -15.77
C LYS A 104 -1.41 3.64 -15.17
N PRO A 105 -0.51 2.67 -14.88
CA PRO A 105 -0.88 1.38 -14.32
C PRO A 105 -1.60 1.48 -12.98
N VAL A 106 -2.69 0.72 -12.84
CA VAL A 106 -3.43 0.50 -11.59
C VAL A 106 -3.49 -1.00 -11.32
N ILE A 107 -2.66 -1.51 -10.40
CA ILE A 107 -2.52 -2.94 -10.15
C ILE A 107 -3.43 -3.33 -8.98
N THR A 108 -4.50 -4.06 -9.27
CA THR A 108 -5.48 -4.53 -8.29
C THR A 108 -6.08 -5.87 -8.69
N ASN A 109 -6.81 -6.51 -7.77
CA ASN A 109 -7.59 -7.72 -8.04
C ASN A 109 -9.12 -7.46 -8.15
N PHE A 110 -9.55 -6.20 -8.19
CA PHE A 110 -10.98 -5.84 -8.11
C PHE A 110 -11.40 -4.65 -9.02
N TYR A 111 -10.45 -3.88 -9.57
CA TYR A 111 -10.79 -2.64 -10.29
C TYR A 111 -11.04 -2.92 -11.78
N GLU A 112 -12.31 -2.79 -12.18
CA GLU A 112 -12.81 -2.83 -13.58
C GLU A 112 -11.98 -3.68 -14.56
N PRO A 113 -12.08 -5.04 -14.51
CA PRO A 113 -11.21 -5.93 -15.29
C PRO A 113 -11.19 -5.60 -16.79
N GLU A 114 -12.33 -5.18 -17.34
CA GLU A 114 -12.47 -4.87 -18.77
C GLU A 114 -11.63 -3.67 -19.20
N LYS A 115 -11.42 -2.70 -18.29
CA LYS A 115 -10.62 -1.50 -18.55
C LYS A 115 -9.15 -1.68 -18.17
N ASN A 116 -8.85 -2.58 -17.22
CA ASN A 116 -7.54 -2.71 -16.61
C ASN A 116 -6.99 -4.15 -16.68
N TYR A 117 -7.35 -4.89 -17.73
CA TYR A 117 -7.04 -6.31 -17.85
C TYR A 117 -5.54 -6.62 -17.74
N GLU A 118 -4.67 -5.80 -18.29
CA GLU A 118 -3.21 -5.98 -18.23
C GLU A 118 -2.68 -5.99 -16.79
N TYR A 119 -3.27 -5.16 -15.92
CA TYR A 119 -2.86 -4.94 -14.52
C TYR A 119 -3.83 -5.56 -13.50
N TYR A 120 -4.79 -6.33 -13.98
CA TYR A 120 -5.72 -7.06 -13.11
C TYR A 120 -5.03 -8.31 -12.56
N SER A 121 -4.74 -8.31 -11.26
CA SER A 121 -3.88 -9.30 -10.60
C SER A 121 -4.71 -10.27 -9.76
N THR A 122 -5.11 -11.40 -10.35
CA THR A 122 -5.86 -12.47 -9.68
C THR A 122 -5.07 -13.78 -9.55
N GLU A 123 -3.81 -13.76 -9.96
CA GLU A 123 -2.91 -14.90 -9.94
C GLU A 123 -1.47 -14.45 -9.66
N THR A 124 -0.58 -15.40 -9.44
CA THR A 124 0.86 -15.10 -9.35
C THR A 124 1.38 -14.64 -10.70
N LYS A 125 1.88 -13.40 -10.74
CA LYS A 125 2.32 -12.75 -11.99
C LYS A 125 3.37 -11.68 -11.72
N ASP A 126 4.23 -11.45 -12.70
CA ASP A 126 5.20 -10.36 -12.71
C ASP A 126 4.72 -9.22 -13.61
N TYR A 127 4.81 -7.99 -13.09
CA TYR A 127 4.60 -6.76 -13.84
C TYR A 127 5.89 -5.95 -13.88
N LYS A 128 6.29 -5.51 -15.05
CA LYS A 128 7.45 -4.64 -15.19
C LYS A 128 7.00 -3.23 -15.52
N ILE A 129 7.31 -2.28 -14.62
CA ILE A 129 6.97 -0.87 -14.75
C ILE A 129 8.24 -0.07 -14.57
N LYS A 130 8.75 0.54 -15.65
CA LYS A 130 10.06 1.23 -15.65
C LYS A 130 11.16 0.32 -15.12
N ASN A 131 11.83 0.72 -14.04
CA ASN A 131 12.90 -0.02 -13.40
C ASN A 131 12.41 -1.04 -12.36
N CYS A 132 11.13 -0.94 -11.93
CA CYS A 132 10.57 -1.86 -10.95
C CYS A 132 10.02 -3.14 -11.60
N THR A 133 10.16 -4.24 -10.85
CA THR A 133 9.45 -5.48 -11.10
C THR A 133 8.56 -5.80 -9.91
N LEU A 134 7.25 -5.89 -10.15
CA LEU A 134 6.29 -6.28 -9.14
C LEU A 134 5.96 -7.75 -9.34
N HIS A 135 6.36 -8.60 -8.39
CA HIS A 135 5.90 -9.97 -8.28
C HIS A 135 4.66 -9.98 -7.38
N THR A 136 3.53 -10.42 -7.92
CA THR A 136 2.26 -10.48 -7.19
C THR A 136 1.86 -11.91 -6.95
N PHE A 137 1.24 -12.16 -5.80
CA PHE A 137 0.58 -13.45 -5.51
C PHE A 137 -0.63 -13.23 -4.62
N ILE A 138 -1.55 -14.18 -4.63
CA ILE A 138 -2.84 -14.05 -3.97
C ILE A 138 -2.85 -14.85 -2.68
N THR A 139 -3.29 -14.21 -1.60
CA THR A 139 -3.55 -14.85 -0.32
C THR A 139 -5.01 -14.67 0.07
N ARG A 140 -5.46 -15.41 1.07
CA ARG A 140 -6.75 -15.16 1.70
C ARG A 140 -6.67 -13.98 2.66
N HIS A 141 -7.79 -13.28 2.82
CA HIS A 141 -7.92 -12.23 3.81
C HIS A 141 -7.84 -12.80 5.24
N ASN A 142 -7.32 -12.02 6.19
CA ASN A 142 -7.21 -12.39 7.61
C ASN A 142 -8.54 -12.72 8.27
N ASN A 143 -9.63 -12.12 7.81
CA ASN A 143 -10.96 -12.43 8.27
C ASN A 143 -11.54 -13.59 7.46
N SER A 144 -11.58 -14.79 8.05
CA SER A 144 -12.08 -16.00 7.41
C SER A 144 -13.57 -15.95 7.04
N SER A 145 -14.33 -14.98 7.57
CA SER A 145 -15.74 -14.77 7.21
C SER A 145 -15.91 -14.04 5.88
N THR A 146 -14.84 -13.41 5.37
CA THR A 146 -14.83 -12.73 4.07
C THR A 146 -14.08 -13.60 3.06
N ASN A 147 -14.68 -13.80 1.89
CA ASN A 147 -14.01 -14.48 0.77
C ASN A 147 -13.31 -13.46 -0.15
N VAL A 148 -12.64 -12.49 0.44
CA VAL A 148 -11.94 -11.43 -0.29
C VAL A 148 -10.50 -11.88 -0.53
N PRO A 149 -10.04 -11.96 -1.79
CA PRO A 149 -8.65 -12.21 -2.09
C PRO A 149 -7.80 -10.98 -1.77
N VAL A 150 -6.58 -11.18 -1.28
CA VAL A 150 -5.59 -10.13 -1.04
C VAL A 150 -4.40 -10.37 -1.96
N THR A 151 -4.06 -9.37 -2.75
CA THR A 151 -2.83 -9.37 -3.55
C THR A 151 -1.67 -8.92 -2.66
N VAL A 152 -0.68 -9.76 -2.52
CA VAL A 152 0.60 -9.40 -1.91
C VAL A 152 1.52 -8.89 -3.00
N PHE A 153 2.19 -7.79 -2.75
CA PHE A 153 3.15 -7.17 -3.65
C PHE A 153 4.57 -7.36 -3.12
N GLN A 154 5.41 -8.09 -3.84
CA GLN A 154 6.85 -8.06 -3.69
C GLN A 154 7.41 -7.16 -4.80
N ILE A 155 8.09 -6.08 -4.44
CA ILE A 155 8.52 -5.04 -5.37
C ILE A 155 10.04 -4.91 -5.33
N ASP A 156 10.68 -5.32 -6.41
CA ASP A 156 12.07 -5.01 -6.70
C ASP A 156 12.13 -3.62 -7.36
N CYS A 157 12.72 -2.66 -6.69
CA CYS A 157 12.79 -1.27 -7.13
C CYS A 157 13.91 -1.00 -8.14
N GLY A 158 14.70 -2.01 -8.49
CA GLY A 158 15.69 -1.96 -9.55
C GLY A 158 17.09 -1.48 -9.14
N GLY A 159 18.00 -1.52 -10.10
CA GLY A 159 19.44 -1.33 -9.86
C GLY A 159 19.84 0.06 -9.37
N ASP A 160 19.08 1.11 -9.67
CA ASP A 160 19.34 2.47 -9.19
C ASP A 160 19.05 2.64 -7.68
N THR A 161 18.37 1.69 -7.07
CA THR A 161 18.14 1.61 -5.62
C THR A 161 19.10 0.64 -4.91
N GLY A 162 20.06 0.04 -5.64
CA GLY A 162 20.88 -1.07 -5.13
C GLY A 162 20.13 -2.40 -5.07
N ASN A 163 19.09 -2.56 -5.89
CA ASN A 163 18.14 -3.68 -5.91
C ASN A 163 17.36 -3.84 -4.60
N PHE A 164 16.92 -2.72 -4.05
CA PHE A 164 16.05 -2.70 -2.88
C PHE A 164 14.73 -3.42 -3.16
N VAL A 165 14.36 -4.34 -2.28
CA VAL A 165 13.15 -5.15 -2.38
C VAL A 165 12.24 -4.93 -1.18
N MET A 166 10.99 -4.56 -1.44
CA MET A 166 9.98 -4.48 -0.40
C MET A 166 8.85 -5.47 -0.63
N MET A 167 8.20 -5.90 0.46
CA MET A 167 6.99 -6.70 0.40
C MET A 167 5.87 -6.06 1.21
N HIS A 168 4.70 -5.88 0.57
CA HIS A 168 3.50 -5.33 1.19
C HIS A 168 2.39 -6.38 1.14
N SER A 169 1.93 -6.84 2.29
CA SER A 169 1.01 -7.98 2.37
C SER A 169 -0.46 -7.61 2.59
N GLY A 170 -0.79 -6.31 2.67
CA GLY A 170 -2.17 -5.90 2.98
C GLY A 170 -2.74 -6.70 4.15
N ASP A 171 -3.99 -7.07 4.07
CA ASP A 171 -4.71 -7.83 5.09
C ASP A 171 -4.58 -9.36 4.95
N SER A 172 -3.45 -9.82 4.46
CA SER A 172 -3.17 -11.25 4.33
C SER A 172 -3.37 -12.01 5.66
N ASN A 173 -3.78 -13.27 5.55
CA ASN A 173 -3.98 -14.20 6.67
C ASN A 173 -2.69 -14.81 7.23
N PHE A 174 -1.52 -14.52 6.64
CA PHE A 174 -0.20 -15.07 7.04
C PHE A 174 -0.08 -16.59 6.96
N ILE A 175 -0.76 -17.24 6.04
CA ILE A 175 -0.56 -18.66 5.78
C ILE A 175 0.67 -18.82 4.88
N ALA A 176 1.77 -19.36 5.44
CA ALA A 176 3.05 -19.47 4.78
C ALA A 176 2.99 -20.17 3.40
N SER A 177 2.13 -21.18 3.24
CA SER A 177 1.98 -21.90 1.97
C SER A 177 1.28 -21.10 0.85
N GLU A 178 0.72 -19.92 1.16
CA GLU A 178 0.13 -19.02 0.18
C GLU A 178 1.12 -17.94 -0.28
N TYR A 179 2.28 -17.86 0.35
CA TYR A 179 3.33 -16.88 0.00
C TYR A 179 4.28 -17.45 -1.05
N SER A 180 4.48 -16.69 -2.12
CA SER A 180 5.36 -17.03 -3.24
C SER A 180 6.47 -15.98 -3.35
N VAL A 181 7.32 -15.90 -2.32
CA VAL A 181 8.46 -14.97 -2.29
C VAL A 181 9.58 -15.48 -3.19
N THR A 182 10.11 -14.64 -4.07
CA THR A 182 11.08 -15.03 -5.11
C THR A 182 12.50 -14.56 -4.86
N GLN A 183 12.71 -13.61 -3.93
CA GLN A 183 14.03 -13.07 -3.60
C GLN A 183 14.05 -12.50 -2.17
N PRO A 184 15.23 -12.22 -1.59
CA PRO A 184 15.35 -11.60 -0.27
C PRO A 184 14.56 -10.29 -0.18
N ILE A 185 14.05 -9.99 1.01
CA ILE A 185 13.22 -8.81 1.29
C ILE A 185 13.98 -7.88 2.24
N ASP A 186 14.24 -6.64 1.83
CA ASP A 186 14.82 -5.62 2.71
C ASP A 186 13.79 -5.06 3.68
N VAL A 187 12.59 -4.74 3.18
CA VAL A 187 11.49 -4.17 3.99
C VAL A 187 10.21 -4.99 3.82
N TYR A 188 9.69 -5.49 4.93
CA TYR A 188 8.37 -6.13 4.97
C TYR A 188 7.34 -5.23 5.65
N ILE A 189 6.20 -5.02 5.00
CA ILE A 189 5.07 -4.24 5.46
C ILE A 189 3.86 -5.16 5.70
N PRO A 190 3.79 -5.81 6.87
CA PRO A 190 2.64 -6.59 7.27
C PRO A 190 1.61 -5.71 7.99
N ARG A 191 0.35 -6.15 7.98
CA ARG A 191 -0.61 -5.62 8.93
C ARG A 191 -0.21 -6.01 10.37
N TYR A 192 -0.60 -5.18 11.33
CA TYR A 192 -0.58 -5.61 12.72
C TYR A 192 -1.54 -6.78 12.92
N ALA A 193 -1.07 -7.85 13.51
CA ALA A 193 -1.86 -9.05 13.78
C ALA A 193 -1.95 -9.31 15.28
N GLN A 194 -3.13 -9.68 15.74
CA GLN A 194 -3.29 -10.19 17.11
C GLN A 194 -2.53 -11.51 17.30
N SER A 195 -2.48 -12.34 16.24
CA SER A 195 -1.58 -13.48 16.19
C SER A 195 -0.20 -13.03 15.73
N PRO A 196 0.87 -13.39 16.44
CA PRO A 196 2.21 -13.03 16.07
C PRO A 196 2.58 -13.49 14.66
N LEU A 197 3.20 -12.62 13.88
CA LEU A 197 3.69 -12.92 12.54
C LEU A 197 4.61 -14.14 12.51
N HIS A 198 5.40 -14.35 13.56
CA HIS A 198 6.29 -15.48 13.71
C HIS A 198 5.59 -16.81 14.05
N GLU A 199 4.41 -16.79 14.67
CA GLU A 199 3.64 -18.02 14.91
C GLU A 199 3.13 -18.63 13.60
N ASN A 200 2.80 -17.79 12.63
CA ASN A 200 2.42 -18.21 11.29
C ASN A 200 3.64 -18.43 10.38
N ASN A 201 4.83 -18.24 10.91
CA ASN A 201 6.10 -18.47 10.24
C ASN A 201 6.29 -17.72 8.92
N ILE A 202 5.78 -16.51 8.79
CA ILE A 202 6.10 -15.68 7.63
C ILE A 202 7.53 -15.15 7.80
N ILE A 203 7.79 -14.44 8.91
CA ILE A 203 9.17 -14.01 9.25
C ILE A 203 9.93 -15.20 9.80
N GLY A 204 11.11 -15.46 9.23
CA GLY A 204 11.99 -16.57 9.60
C GLY A 204 11.72 -17.88 8.85
N LYS A 205 10.64 -17.99 8.07
CA LYS A 205 10.35 -19.18 7.28
C LYS A 205 10.07 -18.88 5.80
N VAL A 206 9.35 -17.80 5.52
CA VAL A 206 9.03 -17.36 4.16
C VAL A 206 9.97 -16.25 3.71
N CYS A 207 10.28 -15.33 4.63
CA CYS A 207 11.25 -14.25 4.40
C CYS A 207 11.97 -13.89 5.71
N GLU A 208 13.16 -13.33 5.58
CA GLU A 208 13.94 -12.73 6.67
C GLU A 208 14.25 -11.27 6.30
N PRO A 209 13.28 -10.35 6.52
CA PRO A 209 13.44 -8.96 6.13
C PRO A 209 14.42 -8.24 7.07
N ASP A 210 15.18 -7.27 6.54
CA ASP A 210 16.05 -6.42 7.35
C ASP A 210 15.23 -5.50 8.25
N TYR A 211 14.06 -5.02 7.76
CA TYR A 211 13.16 -4.15 8.49
C TYR A 211 11.70 -4.59 8.36
N VAL A 212 10.95 -4.39 9.43
CA VAL A 212 9.50 -4.64 9.47
C VAL A 212 8.77 -3.36 9.84
N LEU A 213 7.88 -2.89 8.96
CA LEU A 213 7.02 -1.73 9.19
C LEU A 213 5.61 -2.21 9.53
N LEU A 214 5.31 -2.37 10.81
CA LEU A 214 3.99 -2.80 11.27
C LEU A 214 2.94 -1.74 10.94
N SER A 215 1.87 -2.16 10.29
CA SER A 215 0.82 -1.29 9.76
C SER A 215 -0.57 -1.78 10.15
N HIS A 216 -1.64 -1.13 9.70
CA HIS A 216 -3.02 -1.48 9.99
C HIS A 216 -3.38 -1.38 11.48
N ILE A 217 -3.02 -0.28 12.10
CA ILE A 217 -3.25 -0.07 13.54
C ILE A 217 -4.66 0.47 13.82
N LEU A 218 -5.34 1.05 12.83
CA LEU A 218 -6.74 1.51 12.88
C LEU A 218 -7.06 2.59 13.92
N GLU A 219 -6.09 3.39 14.36
CA GLU A 219 -6.30 4.42 15.38
C GLU A 219 -7.36 5.45 14.99
N LEU A 220 -7.47 5.81 13.70
CA LEU A 220 -8.48 6.75 13.24
C LEU A 220 -9.91 6.22 13.37
N GLY A 221 -10.08 4.90 13.43
CA GLY A 221 -11.37 4.24 13.66
C GLY A 221 -11.74 4.08 15.13
N HIS A 222 -10.77 4.14 16.03
CA HIS A 222 -10.96 3.90 17.45
C HIS A 222 -11.18 5.21 18.19
N LYS A 223 -12.44 5.53 18.46
CA LYS A 223 -12.83 6.71 19.26
C LYS A 223 -12.83 6.47 20.76
N ASP A 224 -12.82 5.22 21.18
CA ASP A 224 -12.85 4.78 22.55
C ASP A 224 -11.80 3.69 22.79
N ILE A 225 -10.86 3.96 23.70
CA ILE A 225 -9.82 3.00 24.11
C ILE A 225 -10.38 1.77 24.83
N SER A 226 -11.66 1.79 25.23
CA SER A 226 -12.35 0.65 25.83
C SER A 226 -12.87 -0.35 24.80
N GLU A 227 -12.90 0.00 23.50
CA GLU A 227 -13.25 -0.96 22.47
C GLU A 227 -12.16 -2.03 22.34
N SER A 228 -12.52 -3.28 22.60
CA SER A 228 -11.61 -4.42 22.41
C SER A 228 -11.28 -4.57 20.94
N ARG A 229 -10.03 -4.50 20.61
CA ARG A 229 -9.48 -4.75 19.27
C ARG A 229 -9.48 -6.24 18.94
#